data_0526acfb9ece94edd18904a3f15e3b7b
#
_entry.id   0526acfb9ece94edd18904a3f15e3b7b
#
_cell.length_a   1.000
_cell.length_b   1.000
_cell.length_c   1.000
_cell.angle_alpha   90.00
_cell.angle_beta   90.00
_cell.angle_gamma   90.00
#
_symmetry.space_group_name_H-M   'P 1'
#
loop_
_entity.id
_entity.type
_entity.pdbx_description
1 polymer ?
#
loop_
_entity_poly.entity_id
_entity_poly.type
_entity_poly.pdbx_seq_one_letter_code
_entity_poly.pdbx_strand_id
1 'polypeptide(L)'
;MRLHKNLVLAVIKVLDGTFNQQLYADKTIEKVLKFDKRWGSRDRAFIAETSYEIIRWKRLYTEISESKSPFKYNELWKIFSVWAILKGITLPNWPEFNDTPNRRIKGKFDTLNKIRKFRESIPDWLDDIGASELGDKNWEKELSSLNKQASVLSLIHI
;
A
#
# COMPACT_ATOMS: atom_id res chain seq x y z
N MET A 1 16.38 -2.81 -6.03
CA MET A 1 16.16 -1.34 -6.13
C MET A 1 16.76 -0.67 -4.89
N ARG A 2 17.49 0.43 -5.06
CA ARG A 2 18.03 1.22 -3.93
C ARG A 2 17.02 2.29 -3.52
N LEU A 3 16.65 2.34 -2.24
CA LEU A 3 15.76 3.36 -1.70
C LEU A 3 16.51 4.69 -1.50
N HIS A 4 15.87 5.80 -1.86
CA HIS A 4 16.34 7.15 -1.61
C HIS A 4 15.46 7.80 -0.54
N LYS A 5 16.08 8.34 0.52
CA LYS A 5 15.35 8.81 1.71
C LYS A 5 14.32 9.91 1.39
N ASN A 6 14.65 10.83 0.49
CA ASN A 6 13.74 11.89 0.05
C ASN A 6 12.47 11.35 -0.64
N LEU A 7 12.60 10.27 -1.44
CA LEU A 7 11.45 9.64 -2.10
C LEU A 7 10.59 8.88 -1.09
N VAL A 8 11.21 8.18 -0.14
CA VAL A 8 10.48 7.51 0.94
C VAL A 8 9.75 8.52 1.81
N LEU A 9 10.38 9.63 2.17
CA LEU A 9 9.72 10.73 2.90
C LEU A 9 8.51 11.30 2.14
N ALA A 10 8.60 11.38 0.82
CA ALA A 10 7.47 11.81 -0.01
C ALA A 10 6.30 10.80 0.08
N VAL A 11 6.59 9.50 0.02
CA VAL A 11 5.58 8.45 0.22
C VAL A 11 4.98 8.55 1.62
N ILE A 12 5.79 8.67 2.68
CA ILE A 12 5.29 8.81 4.06
C ILE A 12 4.36 10.02 4.19
N LYS A 13 4.68 11.14 3.53
CA LYS A 13 3.82 12.33 3.51
C LYS A 13 2.47 12.08 2.82
N VAL A 14 2.46 11.30 1.73
CA VAL A 14 1.21 10.87 1.09
C VAL A 14 0.39 9.99 2.02
N LEU A 15 1.01 9.02 2.68
CA LEU A 15 0.33 8.12 3.61
C LEU A 15 -0.29 8.88 4.78
N ASP A 16 0.45 9.84 5.36
CA ASP A 16 -0.08 10.69 6.44
C ASP A 16 -1.31 11.48 5.99
N GLY A 17 -1.22 12.16 4.84
CA GLY A 17 -2.35 12.91 4.29
C GLY A 17 -3.58 12.04 4.01
N THR A 18 -3.37 10.82 3.51
CA THR A 18 -4.47 9.92 3.16
C THR A 18 -5.04 9.19 4.38
N PHE A 19 -4.18 8.70 5.28
CA PHE A 19 -4.62 7.86 6.39
C PHE A 19 -5.10 8.64 7.61
N ASN A 20 -4.43 9.74 7.95
CA ASN A 20 -4.73 10.54 9.14
C ASN A 20 -5.64 11.73 8.83
N GLN A 21 -5.41 12.41 7.69
CA GLN A 21 -6.18 13.59 7.30
C GLN A 21 -7.36 13.27 6.39
N GLN A 22 -7.55 11.98 6.02
CA GLN A 22 -8.63 11.48 5.17
C GLN A 22 -8.75 12.18 3.81
N LEU A 23 -7.61 12.65 3.29
CA LEU A 23 -7.57 13.28 1.97
C LEU A 23 -7.58 12.20 0.87
N TYR A 24 -8.13 12.54 -0.29
CA TYR A 24 -8.10 11.67 -1.45
C TYR A 24 -6.65 11.40 -1.89
N ALA A 25 -6.35 10.13 -2.18
CA ALA A 25 -5.00 9.69 -2.51
C ALA A 25 -4.42 10.41 -3.74
N ASP A 26 -5.19 10.54 -4.82
CA ASP A 26 -4.80 11.23 -6.04
C ASP A 26 -4.41 12.69 -5.78
N LYS A 27 -5.23 13.42 -5.01
CA LYS A 27 -4.98 14.83 -4.65
C LYS A 27 -3.74 14.98 -3.77
N THR A 28 -3.56 14.06 -2.83
CA THR A 28 -2.40 14.07 -1.94
C THR A 28 -1.12 13.77 -2.70
N ILE A 29 -1.14 12.78 -3.59
CA ILE A 29 0.00 12.45 -4.47
C ILE A 29 0.33 13.63 -5.37
N GLU A 30 -0.67 14.21 -6.04
CA GLU A 30 -0.49 15.38 -6.91
C GLU A 30 0.18 16.54 -6.16
N LYS A 31 -0.33 16.86 -4.94
CA LYS A 31 0.23 17.90 -4.08
C LYS A 31 1.69 17.64 -3.71
N VAL A 32 2.02 16.39 -3.34
CA VAL A 32 3.39 16.02 -2.99
C VAL A 32 4.29 16.10 -4.21
N LEU A 33 3.87 15.59 -5.38
CA LEU A 33 4.64 15.63 -6.60
C LEU A 33 4.90 17.05 -7.14
N LYS A 34 3.99 18.01 -6.86
CA LYS A 34 4.17 19.42 -7.20
C LYS A 34 5.15 20.14 -6.29
N PHE A 35 5.38 19.62 -5.08
CA PHE A 35 6.22 20.27 -4.08
C PHE A 35 7.70 20.35 -4.49
N ASP A 36 8.24 19.29 -5.12
CA ASP A 36 9.63 19.27 -5.58
C ASP A 36 9.70 19.02 -7.09
N LYS A 37 10.02 20.06 -7.83
CA LYS A 37 10.12 20.03 -9.30
C LYS A 37 11.36 19.27 -9.81
N ARG A 38 12.32 18.92 -8.94
CA ARG A 38 13.55 18.21 -9.29
C ARG A 38 13.34 16.72 -9.52
N TRP A 39 12.20 16.17 -9.08
CA TRP A 39 11.90 14.76 -9.30
C TRP A 39 11.69 14.46 -10.78
N GLY A 40 12.50 13.54 -11.30
CA GLY A 40 12.36 13.00 -12.64
C GLY A 40 11.16 12.06 -12.77
N SER A 41 10.92 11.58 -13.99
CA SER A 41 9.79 10.67 -14.26
C SER A 41 9.83 9.38 -13.40
N ARG A 42 11.01 8.81 -13.19
CA ARG A 42 11.20 7.60 -12.37
C ARG A 42 10.90 7.84 -10.90
N ASP A 43 11.31 8.99 -10.35
CA ASP A 43 11.05 9.35 -8.95
C ASP A 43 9.55 9.56 -8.73
N ARG A 44 8.91 10.26 -9.66
CA ARG A 44 7.46 10.51 -9.64
C ARG A 44 6.67 9.22 -9.75
N ALA A 45 7.07 8.31 -10.63
CA ALA A 45 6.47 6.98 -10.75
C ALA A 45 6.62 6.19 -9.44
N PHE A 46 7.84 6.15 -8.86
CA PHE A 46 8.07 5.48 -7.59
C PHE A 46 7.15 6.01 -6.47
N ILE A 47 7.06 7.34 -6.30
CA ILE A 47 6.22 7.95 -5.27
C ILE A 47 4.75 7.58 -5.49
N ALA A 48 4.24 7.74 -6.72
CA ALA A 48 2.85 7.48 -7.03
C ALA A 48 2.49 6.00 -6.87
N GLU A 49 3.21 5.11 -7.54
CA GLU A 49 2.93 3.67 -7.54
C GLU A 49 3.05 3.06 -6.15
N THR A 50 4.12 3.41 -5.40
CA THR A 50 4.32 2.92 -4.04
C THR A 50 3.20 3.41 -3.12
N SER A 51 2.83 4.68 -3.21
CA SER A 51 1.75 5.24 -2.39
C SER A 51 0.41 4.57 -2.69
N TYR A 52 0.03 4.44 -3.97
CA TYR A 52 -1.21 3.76 -4.35
C TYR A 52 -1.23 2.31 -3.90
N GLU A 53 -0.14 1.59 -4.03
CA GLU A 53 -0.05 0.20 -3.61
C GLU A 53 -0.22 0.07 -2.10
N ILE A 54 0.47 0.89 -1.30
CA ILE A 54 0.34 0.85 0.17
C ILE A 54 -1.09 1.23 0.59
N ILE A 55 -1.70 2.22 -0.05
CA ILE A 55 -3.08 2.64 0.24
C ILE A 55 -4.06 1.51 -0.14
N ARG A 56 -3.88 0.86 -1.29
CA ARG A 56 -4.71 -0.27 -1.73
C ARG A 56 -4.64 -1.44 -0.75
N TRP A 57 -3.47 -1.77 -0.25
CA TRP A 57 -3.23 -2.86 0.66
C TRP A 57 -3.16 -2.43 2.13
N LYS A 58 -3.76 -1.26 2.47
CA LYS A 58 -3.73 -0.66 3.81
C LYS A 58 -4.06 -1.67 4.89
N ARG A 59 -5.18 -2.38 4.78
CA ARG A 59 -5.64 -3.31 5.80
C ARG A 59 -4.62 -4.42 6.08
N LEU A 60 -4.10 -5.04 5.03
CA LEU A 60 -3.09 -6.08 5.15
C LEU A 60 -1.80 -5.54 5.81
N TYR A 61 -1.30 -4.40 5.33
CA TYR A 61 -0.03 -3.86 5.80
C TYR A 61 -0.12 -3.31 7.23
N THR A 62 -1.25 -2.71 7.61
CA THR A 62 -1.47 -2.26 9.00
C THR A 62 -1.58 -3.43 9.97
N GLU A 63 -2.22 -4.52 9.58
CA GLU A 63 -2.31 -5.73 10.40
C GLU A 63 -0.95 -6.40 10.58
N ILE A 64 -0.15 -6.52 9.50
CA ILE A 64 1.20 -7.07 9.59
C ILE A 64 2.11 -6.21 10.49
N SER A 65 2.03 -4.87 10.34
CA SER A 65 2.85 -3.92 11.12
C SER A 65 2.34 -3.68 12.54
N GLU A 66 1.15 -4.20 12.88
CA GLU A 66 0.44 -3.94 14.16
C GLU A 66 0.21 -2.43 14.41
N SER A 67 0.06 -1.65 13.34
CA SER A 67 -0.16 -0.22 13.41
C SER A 67 -1.64 0.11 13.54
N LYS A 68 -1.97 1.09 14.38
CA LYS A 68 -3.37 1.50 14.65
C LYS A 68 -3.58 2.99 14.37
N SER A 69 -4.75 3.31 13.83
CA SER A 69 -5.17 4.70 13.61
C SER A 69 -5.47 5.40 14.95
N PRO A 70 -5.13 6.70 15.11
CA PRO A 70 -4.35 7.52 14.19
C PRO A 70 -2.89 7.10 14.13
N PHE A 71 -2.34 7.01 12.91
CA PHE A 71 -0.99 6.50 12.68
C PHE A 71 0.06 7.55 13.08
N LYS A 72 0.91 7.22 14.04
CA LYS A 72 2.07 8.03 14.37
C LYS A 72 3.11 7.96 13.24
N TYR A 73 4.02 8.92 13.23
CA TYR A 73 5.06 8.99 12.20
C TYR A 73 5.86 7.68 12.05
N ASN A 74 6.27 7.07 13.16
CA ASN A 74 6.98 5.79 13.17
C ASN A 74 6.12 4.61 12.66
N GLU A 75 4.80 4.66 12.84
CA GLU A 75 3.90 3.62 12.34
C GLU A 75 3.75 3.68 10.82
N LEU A 76 3.76 4.86 10.23
CA LEU A 76 3.79 5.03 8.77
C LEU A 76 5.07 4.41 8.17
N TRP A 77 6.21 4.57 8.85
CA TRP A 77 7.46 3.92 8.45
C TRP A 77 7.39 2.39 8.59
N LYS A 78 6.75 1.87 9.62
CA LYS A 78 6.52 0.42 9.76
C LYS A 78 5.65 -0.11 8.62
N ILE A 79 4.57 0.58 8.26
CA ILE A 79 3.71 0.22 7.13
C ILE A 79 4.52 0.21 5.82
N PHE A 80 5.32 1.24 5.56
CA PHE A 80 6.23 1.28 4.41
C PHE A 80 7.24 0.12 4.43
N SER A 81 7.79 -0.21 5.60
CA SER A 81 8.73 -1.33 5.76
C SER A 81 8.10 -2.67 5.37
N VAL A 82 6.84 -2.90 5.75
CA VAL A 82 6.09 -4.09 5.36
C VAL A 82 6.02 -4.21 3.84
N TRP A 83 5.61 -3.14 3.16
CA TRP A 83 5.59 -3.09 1.70
C TRP A 83 6.97 -3.41 1.10
N ALA A 84 8.02 -2.74 1.56
CA ALA A 84 9.36 -2.92 1.02
C ALA A 84 9.88 -4.36 1.19
N ILE A 85 9.67 -4.96 2.38
CA ILE A 85 10.10 -6.33 2.66
C ILE A 85 9.34 -7.33 1.80
N LEU A 86 8.03 -7.17 1.64
CA LEU A 86 7.21 -8.05 0.81
C LEU A 86 7.55 -7.93 -0.68
N LYS A 87 8.05 -6.78 -1.12
CA LYS A 87 8.62 -6.57 -2.47
C LYS A 87 10.06 -7.08 -2.62
N GLY A 88 10.65 -7.65 -1.58
CA GLY A 88 12.04 -8.11 -1.61
C GLY A 88 13.08 -6.99 -1.65
N ILE A 89 12.70 -5.77 -1.24
CA ILE A 89 13.59 -4.63 -1.20
C ILE A 89 14.39 -4.65 0.10
N THR A 90 15.71 -4.57 -0.01
CA THR A 90 16.59 -4.47 1.16
C THR A 90 16.44 -3.08 1.78
N LEU A 91 16.06 -3.02 3.06
CA LEU A 91 15.97 -1.78 3.79
C LEU A 91 17.36 -1.21 4.08
N PRO A 92 17.58 0.10 3.83
CA PRO A 92 18.82 0.76 4.21
C PRO A 92 18.94 0.86 5.73
N ASN A 93 20.18 1.02 6.21
CA ASN A 93 20.45 1.23 7.63
C ASN A 93 20.09 2.68 8.06
N TRP A 94 18.78 2.96 8.09
CA TRP A 94 18.26 4.22 8.60
C TRP A 94 17.62 4.02 9.98
N PRO A 95 17.68 4.99 10.88
CA PRO A 95 17.10 4.87 12.21
C PRO A 95 15.62 4.45 12.20
N GLU A 96 14.88 4.90 11.20
CA GLU A 96 13.45 4.61 11.05
C GLU A 96 13.17 3.12 10.76
N PHE A 97 14.18 2.34 10.36
CA PHE A 97 14.07 0.90 10.06
C PHE A 97 14.74 -0.02 11.09
N ASN A 98 15.37 0.53 12.14
CA ASN A 98 16.14 -0.25 13.09
C ASN A 98 15.35 -1.39 13.75
N ASP A 99 14.08 -1.16 14.04
CA ASP A 99 13.21 -2.15 14.71
C ASP A 99 12.31 -2.92 13.73
N THR A 100 12.76 -3.14 12.50
CA THR A 100 11.95 -3.83 11.49
C THR A 100 12.20 -5.33 11.50
N PRO A 101 11.27 -6.15 12.01
CA PRO A 101 11.46 -7.59 12.16
C PRO A 101 11.12 -8.35 10.87
N ASN A 102 12.04 -8.40 9.90
CA ASN A 102 11.83 -9.02 8.58
C ASN A 102 11.20 -10.42 8.64
N ARG A 103 11.69 -11.28 9.55
CA ARG A 103 11.20 -12.66 9.69
C ARG A 103 9.75 -12.70 10.19
N ARG A 104 9.41 -11.82 11.14
CA ARG A 104 8.06 -11.71 11.69
C ARG A 104 7.07 -11.19 10.64
N ILE A 105 7.48 -10.20 9.82
CA ILE A 105 6.66 -9.65 8.73
C ILE A 105 6.30 -10.74 7.73
N LYS A 106 7.26 -11.52 7.26
CA LYS A 106 7.00 -12.63 6.34
C LYS A 106 6.10 -13.71 6.94
N GLY A 107 6.35 -14.11 8.19
CA GLY A 107 5.52 -15.10 8.87
C GLY A 107 4.07 -14.64 9.06
N LYS A 108 3.86 -13.36 9.41
CA LYS A 108 2.51 -12.78 9.49
C LYS A 108 1.84 -12.71 8.13
N PHE A 109 2.57 -12.32 7.09
CA PHE A 109 2.04 -12.31 5.73
C PHE A 109 1.55 -13.69 5.32
N ASP A 110 2.35 -14.75 5.54
CA ASP A 110 1.98 -16.13 5.21
C ASP A 110 0.70 -16.60 5.95
N THR A 111 0.51 -16.12 7.19
CA THR A 111 -0.69 -16.42 7.98
C THR A 111 -1.91 -15.65 7.47
N LEU A 112 -1.78 -14.34 7.31
CA LEU A 112 -2.88 -13.45 6.94
C LEU A 112 -3.31 -13.65 5.48
N ASN A 113 -2.39 -14.03 4.61
CA ASN A 113 -2.68 -14.31 3.20
C ASN A 113 -3.63 -15.52 3.00
N LYS A 114 -3.81 -16.35 4.01
CA LYS A 114 -4.79 -17.45 4.01
C LYS A 114 -6.22 -16.98 4.31
N ILE A 115 -6.37 -15.78 4.83
CA ILE A 115 -7.65 -15.18 5.21
C ILE A 115 -8.06 -14.18 4.14
N ARG A 116 -9.15 -14.47 3.42
CA ARG A 116 -9.62 -13.69 2.24
C ARG A 116 -9.64 -12.19 2.48
N LYS A 117 -10.28 -11.72 3.54
CA LYS A 117 -10.42 -10.29 3.85
C LYS A 117 -9.09 -9.55 4.05
N PHE A 118 -8.07 -10.22 4.57
CA PHE A 118 -6.72 -9.65 4.68
C PHE A 118 -5.97 -9.78 3.37
N ARG A 119 -6.02 -10.95 2.74
CA ARG A 119 -5.39 -11.21 1.44
C ARG A 119 -5.84 -10.21 0.39
N GLU A 120 -7.13 -9.90 0.33
CA GLU A 120 -7.69 -8.97 -0.62
C GLU A 120 -7.79 -7.52 -0.08
N SER A 121 -7.39 -7.32 1.17
CA SER A 121 -7.39 -6.00 1.85
C SER A 121 -8.73 -5.26 1.79
N ILE A 122 -9.82 -5.97 2.08
CA ILE A 122 -11.19 -5.45 2.07
C ILE A 122 -11.77 -5.41 3.50
N PRO A 123 -12.75 -4.52 3.79
CA PRO A 123 -13.41 -4.48 5.08
C PRO A 123 -14.29 -5.71 5.31
N ASP A 124 -14.54 -6.06 6.60
CA ASP A 124 -15.33 -7.23 6.97
C ASP A 124 -16.74 -7.20 6.38
N TRP A 125 -17.42 -6.06 6.51
CA TRP A 125 -18.78 -5.89 5.99
C TRP A 125 -18.88 -6.16 4.48
N LEU A 126 -17.85 -5.81 3.71
CA LEU A 126 -17.83 -6.04 2.26
C LEU A 126 -17.59 -7.51 1.94
N ASP A 127 -16.73 -8.19 2.71
CA ASP A 127 -16.51 -9.62 2.57
C ASP A 127 -17.76 -10.42 2.90
N ASP A 128 -18.47 -10.04 3.96
CA ASP A 128 -19.71 -10.68 4.40
C ASP A 128 -20.83 -10.53 3.36
N ILE A 129 -21.04 -9.31 2.84
CA ILE A 129 -22.07 -9.06 1.79
C ILE A 129 -21.72 -9.81 0.51
N GLY A 130 -20.48 -9.69 0.02
CA GLY A 130 -20.06 -10.34 -1.20
C GLY A 130 -20.19 -11.86 -1.14
N ALA A 131 -19.80 -12.47 0.00
CA ALA A 131 -19.95 -13.90 0.21
C ALA A 131 -21.43 -14.35 0.28
N SER A 132 -22.29 -13.55 0.94
CA SER A 132 -23.71 -13.88 1.07
C SER A 132 -24.48 -13.75 -0.25
N GLU A 133 -24.16 -12.76 -1.09
CA GLU A 133 -24.88 -12.49 -2.33
C GLU A 133 -24.38 -13.33 -3.51
N LEU A 134 -23.06 -13.51 -3.63
CA LEU A 134 -22.44 -14.18 -4.78
C LEU A 134 -22.00 -15.62 -4.47
N GLY A 135 -21.94 -15.98 -3.19
CA GLY A 135 -21.31 -17.21 -2.72
C GLY A 135 -19.77 -17.11 -2.76
N ASP A 136 -19.10 -17.85 -1.88
CA ASP A 136 -17.64 -17.76 -1.68
C ASP A 136 -16.82 -17.87 -2.97
N LYS A 137 -17.17 -18.84 -3.83
CA LYS A 137 -16.41 -19.13 -5.05
C LYS A 137 -16.48 -17.99 -6.08
N ASN A 138 -17.66 -17.40 -6.27
CA ASN A 138 -17.83 -16.29 -7.21
C ASN A 138 -17.23 -15.01 -6.62
N TRP A 139 -17.43 -14.77 -5.32
CA TRP A 139 -16.85 -13.62 -4.63
C TRP A 139 -15.33 -13.62 -4.71
N GLU A 140 -14.65 -14.75 -4.55
CA GLU A 140 -13.21 -14.84 -4.75
C GLU A 140 -12.77 -14.48 -6.17
N LYS A 141 -13.54 -14.88 -7.18
CA LYS A 141 -13.26 -14.50 -8.57
C LYS A 141 -13.38 -12.99 -8.80
N GLU A 142 -14.44 -12.39 -8.26
CA GLU A 142 -14.67 -10.94 -8.34
C GLU A 142 -13.53 -10.17 -7.68
N LEU A 143 -13.16 -10.52 -6.45
CA LEU A 143 -12.06 -9.88 -5.74
C LEU A 143 -10.73 -10.00 -6.49
N SER A 144 -10.45 -11.19 -7.02
CA SER A 144 -9.25 -11.40 -7.84
C SER A 144 -9.24 -10.51 -9.09
N SER A 145 -10.40 -10.29 -9.70
CA SER A 145 -10.55 -9.43 -10.87
C SER A 145 -10.39 -7.95 -10.52
N LEU A 146 -10.98 -7.51 -9.41
CA LEU A 146 -10.87 -6.14 -8.91
C LEU A 146 -9.42 -5.77 -8.53
N ASN A 147 -8.62 -6.73 -8.11
CA ASN A 147 -7.24 -6.53 -7.71
C ASN A 147 -6.22 -6.63 -8.86
N LYS A 148 -6.65 -7.02 -10.06
CA LYS A 148 -5.79 -7.03 -11.23
C LYS A 148 -5.53 -5.61 -11.71
N GLN A 149 -4.31 -5.40 -12.18
CA GLN A 149 -3.97 -4.14 -12.85
C GLN A 149 -4.84 -3.97 -14.09
N ALA A 150 -5.52 -2.82 -14.20
CA ALA A 150 -6.33 -2.50 -15.36
C ALA A 150 -5.46 -2.40 -16.62
N SER A 151 -5.97 -2.93 -17.73
CA SER A 151 -5.33 -2.75 -19.05
C SER A 151 -5.48 -1.29 -19.49
N VAL A 152 -4.41 -0.73 -20.02
CA VAL A 152 -4.47 0.60 -20.66
C VAL A 152 -5.17 0.44 -22.00
N LEU A 153 -6.35 1.02 -22.11
CA LEU A 153 -7.10 1.07 -23.36
C LEU A 153 -6.83 2.41 -24.06
N SER A 154 -6.32 2.35 -25.30
CA SER A 154 -6.20 3.52 -26.16
C SER A 154 -7.27 3.46 -27.24
N LEU A 155 -8.13 4.48 -27.31
CA LEU A 155 -9.07 4.66 -28.41
C LEU A 155 -8.33 5.42 -29.53
N ILE A 156 -8.01 4.71 -30.60
CA ILE A 156 -7.54 5.32 -31.83
C ILE A 156 -8.76 5.56 -32.70
N HIS A 157 -9.15 6.81 -32.90
CA HIS A 157 -10.13 7.16 -33.90
C HIS A 157 -9.41 7.13 -35.27
N ILE A 158 -9.79 6.18 -36.09
CA ILE A 158 -9.41 6.12 -37.52
C ILE A 158 -10.36 7.01 -38.32
#